data_39cf4c9427da5718f5b6e96b78729fbd
#
_entry.id   39cf4c9427da5718f5b6e96b78729fbd
#
_cell.length_a   1.000
_cell.length_b   1.000
_cell.length_c   1.000
_cell.angle_alpha   90.00
_cell.angle_beta   90.00
_cell.angle_gamma   90.00
#
_symmetry.space_group_name_H-M   'P 1'
#
loop_
_entity.id
_entity.type
_entity.pdbx_description
1 polymer ?
#
loop_
_entity_poly.entity_id
_entity_poly.type
_entity_poly.pdbx_seq_one_letter_code
_entity_poly.pdbx_strand_id
1 'polypeptide(L)'
;GKHVGADGALIEGPTGQAIWGGHGNESQHSFYQWLREGTGSTSIDLLWCEKPGHRHADLHRVLIANAKAQAEALITREETECFNAVSTISIDQLDAARLGALMALYEHKTTMLGTLYGINPFDQPGVEFGKKLSRRAEATVI
;
A
#
# COMPACT_ATOMS: atom_id res chain seq x y z
N GLY A 1 7.82 -9.65 -2.20
CA GLY A 1 8.32 -10.34 -3.38
C GLY A 1 9.39 -11.36 -3.03
N LYS A 2 9.54 -12.36 -3.86
CA LYS A 2 10.51 -13.44 -3.73
C LYS A 2 11.05 -13.81 -5.10
N HIS A 3 12.32 -14.22 -5.16
CA HIS A 3 12.94 -14.69 -6.40
C HIS A 3 12.86 -16.22 -6.58
N VAL A 4 12.28 -16.93 -5.59
CA VAL A 4 12.06 -18.38 -5.64
C VAL A 4 10.57 -18.66 -5.51
N GLY A 5 10.04 -19.47 -6.40
CA GLY A 5 8.67 -19.93 -6.43
C GLY A 5 8.33 -20.91 -5.31
N ALA A 6 7.05 -21.20 -5.13
CA ALA A 6 6.57 -22.18 -4.17
C ALA A 6 7.05 -23.61 -4.52
N ASP A 7 7.38 -23.87 -5.76
CA ASP A 7 7.96 -25.11 -6.29
C ASP A 7 9.50 -25.18 -6.20
N GLY A 8 10.15 -24.12 -5.70
CA GLY A 8 11.60 -24.01 -5.57
C GLY A 8 12.32 -23.51 -6.84
N ALA A 9 11.63 -23.25 -7.93
CA ALA A 9 12.22 -22.72 -9.15
C ALA A 9 12.54 -21.21 -9.01
N LEU A 10 13.56 -20.74 -9.73
CA LEU A 10 13.84 -19.32 -9.85
C LEU A 10 12.76 -18.63 -10.70
N ILE A 11 12.30 -17.47 -10.26
CA ILE A 11 11.31 -16.67 -10.96
C ILE A 11 12.03 -15.50 -11.65
N GLU A 12 11.79 -15.34 -12.92
CA GLU A 12 12.25 -14.19 -13.70
C GLU A 12 11.25 -13.03 -13.57
N GLY A 13 11.76 -11.84 -13.28
CA GLY A 13 10.96 -10.63 -13.16
C GLY A 13 10.48 -10.31 -11.74
N PRO A 14 9.72 -9.21 -11.58
CA PRO A 14 9.29 -8.71 -10.29
C PRO A 14 8.14 -9.54 -9.72
N THR A 15 8.27 -9.98 -8.47
CA THR A 15 7.25 -10.76 -7.74
C THR A 15 6.65 -10.00 -6.56
N GLY A 16 6.83 -8.70 -6.51
CA GLY A 16 6.28 -7.86 -5.45
C GLY A 16 6.51 -6.39 -5.73
N GLN A 17 5.81 -5.57 -4.99
CA GLN A 17 5.85 -4.12 -5.09
C GLN A 17 6.44 -3.53 -3.81
N ALA A 18 7.09 -2.38 -3.91
CA ALA A 18 7.34 -1.53 -2.76
C ALA A 18 6.00 -0.88 -2.36
N ILE A 19 5.65 -0.99 -1.09
CA ILE A 19 4.40 -0.45 -0.55
C ILE A 19 4.76 0.60 0.49
N TRP A 20 4.19 1.79 0.33
CA TRP A 20 4.29 2.87 1.31
C TRP A 20 2.98 3.63 1.34
N GLY A 21 2.80 4.52 2.32
CA GLY A 21 1.60 5.32 2.43
C GLY A 21 1.64 6.22 3.65
N GLY A 22 0.57 6.96 3.82
CA GLY A 22 0.40 7.91 4.92
C GLY A 22 -0.93 8.63 4.83
N HIS A 23 -1.12 9.61 5.67
CA HIS A 23 -2.27 10.48 5.60
C HIS A 23 -2.21 11.36 4.35
N GLY A 24 -3.30 11.47 3.60
CA GLY A 24 -3.36 12.17 2.32
C GLY A 24 -2.83 13.60 2.39
N ASN A 25 -3.18 14.36 3.42
CA ASN A 25 -2.74 15.74 3.58
C ASN A 25 -1.21 15.86 3.77
N GLU A 26 -0.60 14.95 4.53
CA GLU A 26 0.85 14.92 4.75
C GLU A 26 1.58 14.44 3.50
N SER A 27 0.97 13.53 2.76
CA SER A 27 1.51 12.96 1.53
C SER A 27 1.64 13.98 0.40
N GLN A 28 0.82 15.03 0.38
CA GLN A 28 0.91 16.12 -0.60
C GLN A 28 2.28 16.80 -0.63
N HIS A 29 2.93 16.92 0.53
CA HIS A 29 4.22 17.58 0.68
C HIS A 29 5.41 16.59 0.71
N SER A 30 5.17 15.30 0.52
CA SER A 30 6.23 14.29 0.51
C SER A 30 6.37 13.61 -0.86
N PHE A 31 5.44 12.78 -1.26
CA PHE A 31 5.58 11.98 -2.48
C PHE A 31 4.50 12.23 -3.54
N TYR A 32 3.55 13.15 -3.31
CA TYR A 32 2.47 13.42 -4.26
C TYR A 32 2.98 13.96 -5.60
N GLN A 33 4.00 14.82 -5.58
CA GLN A 33 4.67 15.30 -6.78
C GLN A 33 5.17 14.14 -7.65
N TRP A 34 5.80 13.13 -7.03
CA TRP A 34 6.26 11.96 -7.75
C TRP A 34 5.10 11.11 -8.29
N LEU A 35 4.00 10.97 -7.54
CA LEU A 35 2.82 10.27 -8.01
C LEU A 35 2.18 10.96 -9.23
N ARG A 36 2.20 12.30 -9.28
CA ARG A 36 1.53 13.09 -10.31
C ARG A 36 2.40 13.24 -11.57
N GLU A 37 3.69 13.47 -11.43
CA GLU A 37 4.59 13.88 -12.50
C GLU A 37 5.85 13.02 -12.61
N GLY A 38 5.99 11.98 -11.79
CA GLY A 38 7.10 11.05 -11.87
C GLY A 38 7.03 10.17 -13.12
N THR A 39 8.18 9.64 -13.53
CA THR A 39 8.30 8.77 -14.71
C THR A 39 7.92 7.30 -14.43
N GLY A 40 7.65 6.96 -13.17
CA GLY A 40 7.26 5.63 -12.73
C GLY A 40 5.75 5.43 -12.72
N SER A 41 5.28 4.24 -13.07
CA SER A 41 3.88 3.85 -12.90
C SER A 41 3.66 3.22 -11.53
N THR A 42 2.54 3.55 -10.88
CA THR A 42 2.18 3.00 -9.56
C THR A 42 0.69 2.71 -9.45
N SER A 43 0.33 1.87 -8.50
CA SER A 43 -1.06 1.66 -8.09
C SER A 43 -1.31 2.39 -6.78
N ILE A 44 -2.40 3.14 -6.71
CA ILE A 44 -2.74 4.01 -5.58
C ILE A 44 -4.10 3.60 -5.05
N ASP A 45 -4.18 3.28 -3.77
CA ASP A 45 -5.43 3.06 -3.07
C ASP A 45 -5.69 4.28 -2.15
N LEU A 46 -6.77 5.03 -2.40
CA LEU A 46 -7.23 6.14 -1.57
C LEU A 46 -8.41 5.69 -0.72
N LEU A 47 -8.28 5.84 0.60
CA LEU A 47 -9.27 5.37 1.57
C LEU A 47 -9.81 6.53 2.38
N TRP A 48 -11.15 6.57 2.57
CA TRP A 48 -11.79 7.52 3.48
C TRP A 48 -13.07 6.98 4.10
N CYS A 49 -13.53 7.63 5.18
CA CYS A 49 -14.82 7.38 5.79
C CYS A 49 -15.79 8.51 5.41
N GLU A 50 -16.99 8.20 4.98
CA GLU A 50 -18.00 9.22 4.63
C GLU A 50 -18.52 9.95 5.88
N LYS A 51 -18.72 9.23 7.00
CA LYS A 51 -19.18 9.79 8.26
C LYS A 51 -18.04 9.99 9.25
N PRO A 52 -18.00 11.12 9.96
CA PRO A 52 -17.02 11.35 11.01
C PRO A 52 -17.26 10.43 12.22
N GLY A 53 -16.18 9.90 12.80
CA GLY A 53 -16.21 9.26 14.11
C GLY A 53 -16.00 10.23 15.27
N HIS A 54 -16.13 11.55 15.02
CA HIS A 54 -15.82 12.64 15.97
C HIS A 54 -16.78 13.81 15.78
N ARG A 55 -16.75 14.78 16.72
CA ARG A 55 -17.65 15.95 16.75
C ARG A 55 -17.41 17.04 15.68
N HIS A 56 -16.30 16.98 14.94
CA HIS A 56 -15.89 18.03 13.99
C HIS A 56 -16.38 17.72 12.57
N ALA A 57 -17.70 17.71 12.36
CA ALA A 57 -18.32 17.34 11.09
C ALA A 57 -17.93 18.26 9.93
N ASP A 58 -17.75 19.55 10.17
CA ASP A 58 -17.37 20.52 9.13
C ASP A 58 -15.95 20.27 8.63
N LEU A 59 -15.00 20.04 9.52
CA LEU A 59 -13.63 19.69 9.16
C LEU A 59 -13.58 18.35 8.41
N HIS A 60 -14.42 17.40 8.82
CA HIS A 60 -14.52 16.12 8.12
C HIS A 60 -15.00 16.29 6.67
N ARG A 61 -16.01 17.13 6.42
CA ARG A 61 -16.47 17.42 5.06
C ARG A 61 -15.35 18.00 4.18
N VAL A 62 -14.56 18.91 4.72
CA VAL A 62 -13.40 19.49 4.01
C VAL A 62 -12.37 18.41 3.72
N LEU A 63 -12.08 17.53 4.67
CA LEU A 63 -11.15 16.40 4.51
C LEU A 63 -11.59 15.47 3.36
N ILE A 64 -12.87 15.10 3.33
CA ILE A 64 -13.42 14.22 2.26
C ILE A 64 -13.41 14.91 0.90
N ALA A 65 -13.77 16.20 0.84
CA ALA A 65 -13.67 16.96 -0.40
C ALA A 65 -12.23 17.00 -0.94
N ASN A 66 -11.25 17.19 -0.06
CA ASN A 66 -9.84 17.14 -0.39
C ASN A 66 -9.41 15.76 -0.90
N ALA A 67 -9.81 14.68 -0.22
CA ALA A 67 -9.48 13.32 -0.64
C ALA A 67 -10.04 13.00 -2.04
N LYS A 68 -11.28 13.41 -2.32
CA LYS A 68 -11.91 13.23 -3.63
C LYS A 68 -11.22 14.07 -4.72
N ALA A 69 -10.85 15.31 -4.43
CA ALA A 69 -10.10 16.15 -5.36
C ALA A 69 -8.69 15.59 -5.65
N GLN A 70 -8.02 15.01 -4.65
CA GLN A 70 -6.74 14.34 -4.85
C GLN A 70 -6.87 13.10 -5.74
N ALA A 71 -7.92 12.30 -5.55
CA ALA A 71 -8.21 11.16 -6.42
C ALA A 71 -8.41 11.60 -7.86
N GLU A 72 -9.23 12.63 -8.09
CA GLU A 72 -9.48 13.20 -9.41
C GLU A 72 -8.20 13.72 -10.05
N ALA A 73 -7.38 14.47 -9.31
CA ALA A 73 -6.12 14.99 -9.81
C ALA A 73 -5.14 13.90 -10.24
N LEU A 74 -5.14 12.75 -9.57
CA LEU A 74 -4.26 11.61 -9.90
C LEU A 74 -4.70 10.84 -11.16
N ILE A 75 -5.99 10.86 -11.50
CA ILE A 75 -6.53 10.20 -12.72
C ILE A 75 -6.66 11.14 -13.91
N THR A 76 -6.72 12.44 -13.67
CA THR A 76 -6.85 13.45 -14.74
C THR A 76 -5.53 13.57 -15.51
N ARG A 77 -5.59 13.39 -16.82
CA ARG A 77 -4.42 13.38 -17.71
C ARG A 77 -4.03 14.74 -18.28
N GLU A 78 -4.78 15.78 -17.97
CA GLU A 78 -4.41 17.13 -18.34
C GLU A 78 -3.08 17.48 -17.67
N GLU A 79 -2.08 17.83 -18.43
CA GLU A 79 -0.76 18.26 -17.95
C GLU A 79 0.18 17.13 -17.44
N THR A 80 -0.15 15.85 -17.61
CA THR A 80 0.78 14.78 -17.21
C THR A 80 0.74 13.58 -18.18
N GLU A 81 1.90 12.97 -18.41
CA GLU A 81 2.05 11.68 -19.10
C GLU A 81 2.09 10.49 -18.13
N CYS A 82 2.02 10.74 -16.82
CA CYS A 82 2.06 9.69 -15.81
C CYS A 82 0.74 8.91 -15.77
N PHE A 83 0.83 7.59 -15.80
CA PHE A 83 -0.31 6.67 -15.78
C PHE A 83 -0.34 5.93 -14.45
N ASN A 84 -1.17 6.38 -13.53
CA ASN A 84 -1.41 5.69 -12.28
C ASN A 84 -2.73 4.91 -12.32
N ALA A 85 -2.74 3.71 -11.79
CA ALA A 85 -3.95 2.99 -11.48
C ALA A 85 -4.46 3.46 -10.10
N VAL A 86 -5.55 4.21 -10.07
CA VAL A 86 -6.11 4.74 -8.83
C VAL A 86 -7.38 4.00 -8.47
N SER A 87 -7.43 3.45 -7.25
CA SER A 87 -8.60 2.87 -6.64
C SER A 87 -9.06 3.74 -5.47
N THR A 88 -10.37 3.88 -5.32
CA THR A 88 -10.96 4.57 -4.17
C THR A 88 -11.78 3.59 -3.34
N ILE A 89 -11.54 3.58 -2.03
CA ILE A 89 -12.27 2.76 -1.07
C ILE A 89 -12.96 3.69 -0.08
N SER A 90 -14.27 3.79 -0.20
CA SER A 90 -15.10 4.58 0.70
C SER A 90 -15.83 3.65 1.65
N ILE A 91 -15.75 3.92 2.94
CA ILE A 91 -16.50 3.22 3.98
C ILE A 91 -17.45 4.21 4.68
N ASP A 92 -18.63 3.75 5.04
CA ASP A 92 -19.66 4.62 5.64
C ASP A 92 -19.15 5.28 6.93
N GLN A 93 -18.64 4.46 7.85
CA GLN A 93 -18.08 4.90 9.14
C GLN A 93 -17.02 3.92 9.60
N LEU A 94 -15.98 4.39 10.26
CA LEU A 94 -14.95 3.53 10.84
C LEU A 94 -15.46 2.92 12.15
N ASP A 95 -15.61 1.61 12.15
CA ASP A 95 -15.86 0.78 13.32
C ASP A 95 -15.01 -0.51 13.25
N ALA A 96 -15.06 -1.31 14.30
CA ALA A 96 -14.27 -2.54 14.39
C ALA A 96 -14.58 -3.54 13.26
N ALA A 97 -15.85 -3.67 12.88
CA ALA A 97 -16.25 -4.60 11.82
C ALA A 97 -15.76 -4.16 10.45
N ARG A 98 -15.89 -2.87 10.12
CA ARG A 98 -15.41 -2.31 8.84
C ARG A 98 -13.90 -2.26 8.76
N LEU A 99 -13.22 -1.97 9.88
CA LEU A 99 -11.77 -2.06 9.94
C LEU A 99 -11.29 -3.51 9.70
N GLY A 100 -11.93 -4.48 10.36
CA GLY A 100 -11.64 -5.90 10.15
C GLY A 100 -11.88 -6.33 8.70
N ALA A 101 -12.96 -5.87 8.07
CA ALA A 101 -13.24 -6.13 6.65
C ALA A 101 -12.16 -5.53 5.73
N LEU A 102 -11.71 -4.31 6.01
CA LEU A 102 -10.62 -3.67 5.26
C LEU A 102 -9.30 -4.44 5.41
N MET A 103 -8.97 -4.86 6.63
CA MET A 103 -7.78 -5.70 6.86
C MET A 103 -7.87 -7.01 6.08
N ALA A 104 -9.00 -7.71 6.16
CA ALA A 104 -9.23 -8.95 5.43
C ALA A 104 -9.15 -8.77 3.91
N LEU A 105 -9.61 -7.64 3.37
CA LEU A 105 -9.46 -7.30 1.95
C LEU A 105 -7.97 -7.30 1.53
N TYR A 106 -7.11 -6.66 2.29
CA TYR A 106 -5.67 -6.60 1.98
C TYR A 106 -4.94 -7.92 2.24
N GLU A 107 -5.38 -8.70 3.23
CA GLU A 107 -4.88 -10.07 3.45
C GLU A 107 -5.21 -10.98 2.26
N HIS A 108 -6.45 -10.96 1.79
CA HIS A 108 -6.86 -11.69 0.59
C HIS A 108 -6.12 -11.20 -0.66
N LYS A 109 -6.01 -9.88 -0.87
CA LYS A 109 -5.23 -9.28 -1.96
C LYS A 109 -3.79 -9.82 -1.96
N THR A 110 -3.14 -9.86 -0.80
CA THR A 110 -1.77 -10.36 -0.65
C THR A 110 -1.66 -11.85 -0.97
N THR A 111 -2.61 -12.65 -0.48
CA THR A 111 -2.66 -14.10 -0.75
C THR A 111 -2.87 -14.38 -2.23
N MET A 112 -3.82 -13.67 -2.88
CA MET A 112 -4.08 -13.81 -4.31
C MET A 112 -2.87 -13.40 -5.16
N LEU A 113 -2.21 -12.30 -4.84
CA LEU A 113 -0.98 -11.87 -5.51
C LEU A 113 0.14 -12.89 -5.35
N GLY A 114 0.29 -13.47 -4.14
CA GLY A 114 1.23 -14.55 -3.92
C GLY A 114 0.98 -15.75 -4.84
N THR A 115 -0.27 -16.14 -4.98
CA THR A 115 -0.68 -17.21 -5.90
C THR A 115 -0.41 -16.86 -7.35
N LEU A 116 -0.75 -15.64 -7.78
CA LEU A 116 -0.51 -15.19 -9.16
C LEU A 116 0.98 -15.13 -9.52
N TYR A 117 1.83 -14.77 -8.56
CA TYR A 117 3.28 -14.77 -8.74
C TYR A 117 3.94 -16.15 -8.53
N GLY A 118 3.17 -17.16 -8.15
CA GLY A 118 3.71 -18.49 -7.86
C GLY A 118 4.61 -18.55 -6.64
N ILE A 119 4.45 -17.62 -5.68
CA ILE A 119 5.26 -17.54 -4.45
C ILE A 119 4.43 -17.87 -3.21
N ASN A 120 5.11 -18.35 -2.13
CA ASN A 120 4.45 -18.50 -0.84
C ASN A 120 4.32 -17.14 -0.13
N PRO A 121 3.12 -16.59 0.11
CA PRO A 121 2.94 -15.31 0.79
C PRO A 121 3.07 -15.39 2.32
N PHE A 122 3.17 -16.59 2.91
CA PHE A 122 3.05 -16.81 4.35
C PHE A 122 4.39 -16.98 5.07
N ASP A 123 5.55 -16.89 4.39
CA ASP A 123 6.87 -16.98 4.99
C ASP A 123 7.76 -15.78 4.63
N GLN A 124 8.81 -15.54 5.40
CA GLN A 124 9.73 -14.41 5.25
C GLN A 124 11.19 -14.86 5.36
N PRO A 125 11.71 -15.60 4.36
CA PRO A 125 13.09 -16.13 4.44
C PRO A 125 14.16 -15.03 4.56
N GLY A 126 13.95 -13.84 4.00
CA GLY A 126 14.85 -12.71 4.15
C GLY A 126 15.00 -12.22 5.60
N VAL A 127 13.94 -12.26 6.39
CA VAL A 127 13.97 -11.91 7.81
C VAL A 127 14.75 -12.98 8.61
N GLU A 128 14.55 -14.25 8.31
CA GLU A 128 15.27 -15.35 8.98
C GLU A 128 16.76 -15.29 8.70
N PHE A 129 17.16 -14.87 7.51
CA PHE A 129 18.58 -14.64 7.21
C PHE A 129 19.18 -13.52 8.07
N GLY A 130 18.48 -12.39 8.23
CA GLY A 130 18.90 -11.30 9.11
C GLY A 130 19.07 -11.75 10.57
N LYS A 131 18.13 -12.53 11.10
CA LYS A 131 18.24 -13.12 12.45
C LYS A 131 19.45 -14.04 12.62
N LYS A 132 19.82 -14.82 11.59
CA LYS A 132 21.02 -15.68 11.62
C LYS A 132 22.30 -14.83 11.69
N LEU A 133 22.37 -13.73 10.95
CA LEU A 133 23.52 -12.82 11.00
C LEU A 133 23.64 -12.13 12.35
N SER A 134 22.53 -11.64 12.93
CA SER A 134 22.51 -11.04 14.27
C SER A 134 23.07 -11.98 15.33
N ARG A 135 22.60 -13.23 15.38
CA ARG A 135 23.10 -14.24 16.32
C ARG A 135 24.60 -14.54 16.16
N ARG A 136 25.11 -14.52 14.91
CA ARG A 136 26.55 -14.70 14.67
C ARG A 136 27.36 -13.50 15.19
N ALA A 137 26.88 -12.27 14.98
CA ALA A 137 27.53 -11.08 15.48
C ALA A 137 27.56 -11.06 17.02
N GLU A 138 26.45 -11.40 17.68
CA GLU A 138 26.39 -11.55 19.15
C GLU A 138 27.42 -12.56 19.69
N ALA A 139 27.57 -13.68 19.03
CA ALA A 139 28.55 -14.72 19.44
C ALA A 139 30.03 -14.31 19.24
N THR A 140 30.27 -13.23 18.47
CA THR A 140 31.64 -12.72 18.22
C THR A 140 32.03 -11.61 19.19
N VAL A 141 31.06 -11.03 19.90
CA VAL A 141 31.24 -9.90 20.86
C VAL A 141 31.50 -10.43 22.30
N ILE A 142 31.29 -11.69 22.55
CA ILE A 142 31.60 -12.38 23.81
C ILE A 142 32.97 -13.09 23.72
#